data_39e45085bedd3e72dce021c8b4b814b9
#
_entry.id   39e45085bedd3e72dce021c8b4b814b9
#
_cell.length_a   1.000
_cell.length_b   1.000
_cell.length_c   1.000
_cell.angle_alpha   90.00
_cell.angle_beta   90.00
_cell.angle_gamma   90.00
#
_symmetry.space_group_name_H-M   'P 1'
#
loop_
_entity.id
_entity.type
_entity.pdbx_description
1 polymer ?
#
loop_
_entity_poly.entity_id
_entity_poly.type
_entity_poly.pdbx_seq_one_letter_code
_entity_poly.pdbx_strand_id
1 'polypeptide(L)'
;MLPEHEFLNAGILIVDDQAANVQLLERLLRDTGYVNVASTRDPLQVAALHRDTPFDLILLDLQMPGMDGFQVMQALQAEIGDSYLPVIVLTAQPGHKLRALQAGAKDFISKPFDLAEVRTRIHNLLEVRLLHKKLDEHNRLLEQTVQERTAELRQSEARYRGLTELASDWYWEQNVGGDFTQVSGPVQEMLGIRVTAFLSQSGGDEITGWNEKERQVLQGRIADRLPFQDFPFSRTNADGSQQHFRVSGEPMLDASGRCIGYRGIGAEVSTSR
;
A
#
# COMPACT_ATOMS: atom_id res chain seq x y z
N MET A 1 -18.17 0.32 17.10
CA MET A 1 -18.90 1.51 17.57
C MET A 1 -17.87 2.55 17.93
N LEU A 2 -18.03 3.78 17.46
CA LEU A 2 -17.15 4.89 17.79
C LEU A 2 -17.35 5.31 19.25
N PRO A 3 -16.30 5.68 19.99
CA PRO A 3 -16.45 6.15 21.35
C PRO A 3 -17.17 7.51 21.38
N GLU A 4 -18.03 7.72 22.38
CA GLU A 4 -18.89 8.90 22.49
C GLU A 4 -18.11 10.22 22.49
N HIS A 5 -16.94 10.23 23.10
CA HIS A 5 -16.09 11.43 23.15
C HIS A 5 -15.61 11.90 21.75
N GLU A 6 -15.48 11.00 20.78
CA GLU A 6 -15.12 11.37 19.40
C GLU A 6 -16.24 12.17 18.73
N PHE A 7 -17.51 11.77 18.98
CA PHE A 7 -18.65 12.52 18.49
C PHE A 7 -18.73 13.93 19.11
N LEU A 8 -18.54 14.02 20.43
CA LEU A 8 -18.65 15.27 21.14
C LEU A 8 -17.53 16.26 20.78
N ASN A 9 -16.39 15.75 20.32
CA ASN A 9 -15.26 16.54 19.84
C ASN A 9 -15.31 16.87 18.35
N ALA A 10 -16.31 16.39 17.62
CA ALA A 10 -16.46 16.70 16.20
C ALA A 10 -16.71 18.19 15.97
N GLY A 11 -16.04 18.77 14.98
CA GLY A 11 -16.20 20.17 14.60
C GLY A 11 -17.46 20.38 13.77
N ILE A 12 -18.38 21.23 14.25
CA ILE A 12 -19.64 21.57 13.56
C ILE A 12 -19.67 23.06 13.25
N LEU A 13 -19.90 23.41 11.99
CA LEU A 13 -20.11 24.78 11.54
C LEU A 13 -21.59 25.02 11.25
N ILE A 14 -22.15 26.10 11.80
CA ILE A 14 -23.49 26.59 11.52
C ILE A 14 -23.38 27.81 10.62
N VAL A 15 -24.11 27.81 9.52
CA VAL A 15 -24.13 28.90 8.53
C VAL A 15 -25.58 29.29 8.28
N ASP A 16 -26.04 30.41 8.83
CA ASP A 16 -27.41 30.93 8.67
C ASP A 16 -27.37 32.44 8.91
N ASP A 17 -27.94 33.25 8.03
CA ASP A 17 -27.96 34.71 8.14
C ASP A 17 -28.82 35.22 9.30
N GLN A 18 -29.77 34.40 9.79
CA GLN A 18 -30.65 34.71 10.87
C GLN A 18 -30.06 34.35 12.23
N ALA A 19 -29.78 35.37 13.04
CA ALA A 19 -29.19 35.18 14.37
C ALA A 19 -30.01 34.24 15.28
N ALA A 20 -31.36 34.25 15.15
CA ALA A 20 -32.23 33.40 15.96
C ALA A 20 -32.04 31.91 15.65
N ASN A 21 -31.84 31.53 14.37
CA ASN A 21 -31.58 30.18 13.96
C ASN A 21 -30.20 29.71 14.47
N VAL A 22 -29.20 30.55 14.31
CA VAL A 22 -27.83 30.28 14.81
C VAL A 22 -27.87 30.00 16.31
N GLN A 23 -28.46 30.89 17.12
CA GLN A 23 -28.57 30.72 18.57
C GLN A 23 -29.33 29.46 18.98
N LEU A 24 -30.40 29.12 18.28
CA LEU A 24 -31.17 27.91 18.53
C LEU A 24 -30.33 26.65 18.30
N LEU A 25 -29.65 26.59 17.16
CA LEU A 25 -28.81 25.44 16.80
C LEU A 25 -27.55 25.32 17.69
N GLU A 26 -26.89 26.43 17.99
CA GLU A 26 -25.78 26.44 18.94
C GLU A 26 -26.20 25.91 20.31
N ARG A 27 -27.34 26.39 20.83
CA ARG A 27 -27.87 25.90 22.09
C ARG A 27 -28.16 24.41 22.06
N LEU A 28 -28.87 23.94 21.02
CA LEU A 28 -29.16 22.52 20.83
C LEU A 28 -27.89 21.66 20.86
N LEU A 29 -26.86 22.06 20.10
CA LEU A 29 -25.63 21.30 19.99
C LEU A 29 -24.85 21.28 21.31
N ARG A 30 -24.76 22.43 22.00
CA ARG A 30 -24.11 22.51 23.32
C ARG A 30 -24.86 21.72 24.38
N ASP A 31 -26.19 21.79 24.41
CA ASP A 31 -27.03 21.00 25.32
C ASP A 31 -26.90 19.48 25.07
N THR A 32 -26.55 19.09 23.85
CA THR A 32 -26.27 17.69 23.47
C THR A 32 -24.82 17.27 23.84
N GLY A 33 -23.95 18.23 24.20
CA GLY A 33 -22.57 17.98 24.64
C GLY A 33 -21.48 18.22 23.60
N TYR A 34 -21.82 18.69 22.38
CA TYR A 34 -20.81 19.07 21.38
C TYR A 34 -20.01 20.27 21.85
N VAL A 35 -18.67 20.16 21.82
CA VAL A 35 -17.78 21.20 22.35
C VAL A 35 -17.20 22.10 21.25
N ASN A 36 -17.04 21.59 20.04
CA ASN A 36 -16.42 22.32 18.93
C ASN A 36 -17.50 22.83 17.94
N VAL A 37 -18.29 23.79 18.40
CA VAL A 37 -19.36 24.41 17.58
C VAL A 37 -18.95 25.83 17.23
N ALA A 38 -18.85 26.11 15.94
CA ALA A 38 -18.63 27.44 15.39
C ALA A 38 -19.85 27.88 14.56
N SER A 39 -20.00 29.18 14.38
CA SER A 39 -21.06 29.72 13.55
C SER A 39 -20.59 30.94 12.76
N THR A 40 -21.20 31.15 11.59
CA THR A 40 -21.05 32.37 10.81
C THR A 40 -22.39 32.76 10.20
N ARG A 41 -22.60 34.07 10.05
CA ARG A 41 -23.74 34.65 9.34
C ARG A 41 -23.36 35.17 7.95
N ASP A 42 -22.08 35.07 7.62
CA ASP A 42 -21.53 35.49 6.33
C ASP A 42 -21.14 34.27 5.51
N PRO A 43 -21.88 33.92 4.45
CA PRO A 43 -21.60 32.76 3.62
C PRO A 43 -20.24 32.83 2.89
N LEU A 44 -19.68 34.02 2.69
CA LEU A 44 -18.39 34.18 2.03
C LEU A 44 -17.21 33.69 2.88
N GLN A 45 -17.37 33.62 4.20
CA GLN A 45 -16.33 33.18 5.13
C GLN A 45 -16.23 31.66 5.25
N VAL A 46 -17.22 30.89 4.79
CA VAL A 46 -17.35 29.47 5.07
C VAL A 46 -16.13 28.66 4.58
N ALA A 47 -15.69 28.90 3.36
CA ALA A 47 -14.54 28.19 2.79
C ALA A 47 -13.22 28.52 3.54
N ALA A 48 -13.02 29.80 3.91
CA ALA A 48 -11.86 30.22 4.70
C ALA A 48 -11.89 29.62 6.11
N LEU A 49 -13.04 29.67 6.78
CA LEU A 49 -13.19 29.05 8.12
C LEU A 49 -12.91 27.55 8.09
N HIS A 50 -13.37 26.83 7.06
CA HIS A 50 -13.13 25.40 6.93
C HIS A 50 -11.66 25.10 6.64
N ARG A 51 -10.97 25.93 5.87
CA ARG A 51 -9.52 25.82 5.60
C ARG A 51 -8.69 26.01 6.85
N ASP A 52 -9.03 27.05 7.64
CA ASP A 52 -8.30 27.40 8.85
C ASP A 52 -8.57 26.41 9.99
N THR A 53 -9.81 25.94 10.09
CA THR A 53 -10.27 24.96 11.08
C THR A 53 -11.18 23.95 10.41
N PRO A 54 -10.67 22.75 10.03
CA PRO A 54 -11.47 21.74 9.35
C PRO A 54 -12.65 21.25 10.21
N PHE A 55 -13.87 21.45 9.71
CA PHE A 55 -15.08 20.96 10.36
C PHE A 55 -15.45 19.55 9.87
N ASP A 56 -16.16 18.82 10.71
CA ASP A 56 -16.63 17.46 10.42
C ASP A 56 -18.07 17.43 9.89
N LEU A 57 -18.82 18.53 10.08
CA LEU A 57 -20.19 18.69 9.56
C LEU A 57 -20.50 20.17 9.41
N ILE A 58 -21.27 20.52 8.38
CA ILE A 58 -21.76 21.87 8.15
C ILE A 58 -23.30 21.85 8.11
N LEU A 59 -23.92 22.71 8.94
CA LEU A 59 -25.34 23.04 8.85
C LEU A 59 -25.46 24.34 8.05
N LEU A 60 -26.10 24.30 6.88
CA LEU A 60 -26.09 25.37 5.90
C LEU A 60 -27.49 25.83 5.51
N ASP A 61 -27.81 27.07 5.77
CA ASP A 61 -29.03 27.67 5.18
C ASP A 61 -28.85 27.87 3.67
N LEU A 62 -29.93 27.62 2.92
CA LEU A 62 -29.96 27.87 1.47
C LEU A 62 -30.22 29.32 1.11
N GLN A 63 -31.02 30.01 1.93
CA GLN A 63 -31.54 31.35 1.61
C GLN A 63 -30.81 32.41 2.42
N MET A 64 -29.65 32.83 1.91
CA MET A 64 -28.83 33.87 2.49
C MET A 64 -28.59 35.01 1.51
N PRO A 65 -28.49 36.28 1.97
CA PRO A 65 -28.19 37.41 1.10
C PRO A 65 -26.74 37.33 0.59
N GLY A 66 -26.54 37.77 -0.64
CA GLY A 66 -25.21 37.87 -1.26
C GLY A 66 -24.71 36.57 -1.89
N MET A 67 -24.66 35.49 -1.16
CA MET A 67 -24.25 34.15 -1.63
C MET A 67 -25.24 33.11 -1.09
N ASP A 68 -25.86 32.34 -1.97
CA ASP A 68 -26.79 31.31 -1.57
C ASP A 68 -26.06 30.03 -1.12
N GLY A 69 -26.78 29.13 -0.43
CA GLY A 69 -26.18 27.90 0.08
C GLY A 69 -25.70 26.96 -1.03
N PHE A 70 -26.24 27.02 -2.24
CA PHE A 70 -25.72 26.24 -3.37
C PHE A 70 -24.34 26.72 -3.82
N GLN A 71 -24.13 28.03 -3.85
CA GLN A 71 -22.84 28.62 -4.17
C GLN A 71 -21.80 28.31 -3.07
N VAL A 72 -22.24 28.31 -1.80
CA VAL A 72 -21.37 27.88 -0.68
C VAL A 72 -20.93 26.42 -0.86
N MET A 73 -21.86 25.51 -1.17
CA MET A 73 -21.53 24.10 -1.41
C MET A 73 -20.56 23.93 -2.59
N GLN A 74 -20.74 24.68 -3.67
CA GLN A 74 -19.84 24.66 -4.81
C GLN A 74 -18.42 25.15 -4.43
N ALA A 75 -18.31 26.21 -3.65
CA ALA A 75 -17.04 26.73 -3.17
C ALA A 75 -16.33 25.72 -2.23
N LEU A 76 -17.09 25.09 -1.33
CA LEU A 76 -16.58 24.03 -0.46
C LEU A 76 -16.09 22.83 -1.27
N GLN A 77 -16.84 22.38 -2.29
CA GLN A 77 -16.44 21.25 -3.12
C GLN A 77 -15.11 21.50 -3.84
N ALA A 78 -14.87 22.73 -4.28
CA ALA A 78 -13.60 23.11 -4.91
C ALA A 78 -12.42 23.07 -3.91
N GLU A 79 -12.68 23.31 -2.63
CA GLU A 79 -11.65 23.33 -1.57
C GLU A 79 -11.35 21.94 -1.04
N ILE A 80 -12.37 21.10 -0.81
CA ILE A 80 -12.23 19.78 -0.16
C ILE A 80 -11.85 18.65 -1.14
N GLY A 81 -12.00 18.87 -2.45
CA GLY A 81 -11.76 17.84 -3.48
C GLY A 81 -12.60 16.58 -3.23
N ASP A 82 -11.93 15.42 -3.17
CA ASP A 82 -12.55 14.11 -2.95
C ASP A 82 -12.84 13.76 -1.48
N SER A 83 -12.52 14.67 -0.54
CA SER A 83 -12.74 14.42 0.88
C SER A 83 -14.24 14.41 1.22
N TYR A 84 -14.65 13.48 2.07
CA TYR A 84 -16.04 13.37 2.51
C TYR A 84 -16.36 14.39 3.61
N LEU A 85 -17.00 15.53 3.28
CA LEU A 85 -17.52 16.50 4.22
C LEU A 85 -19.05 16.54 4.14
N PRO A 86 -19.80 16.08 5.15
CA PRO A 86 -21.25 16.14 5.14
C PRO A 86 -21.75 17.57 5.34
N VAL A 87 -22.64 18.01 4.45
CA VAL A 87 -23.41 19.25 4.56
C VAL A 87 -24.88 18.88 4.74
N ILE A 88 -25.50 19.37 5.83
CA ILE A 88 -26.95 19.32 6.04
C ILE A 88 -27.51 20.67 5.66
N VAL A 89 -28.42 20.66 4.69
CA VAL A 89 -29.08 21.87 4.23
C VAL A 89 -30.30 22.17 5.07
N LEU A 90 -30.42 23.42 5.50
CA LEU A 90 -31.58 23.97 6.23
C LEU A 90 -32.49 24.70 5.23
N THR A 91 -33.74 24.34 5.12
CA THR A 91 -34.64 24.96 4.11
C THR A 91 -36.11 25.05 4.56
N ALA A 92 -36.76 26.18 4.24
CA ALA A 92 -38.20 26.34 4.41
C ALA A 92 -39.01 25.86 3.17
N GLN A 93 -38.33 25.61 2.03
CA GLN A 93 -39.01 25.33 0.76
C GLN A 93 -38.87 23.85 0.37
N PRO A 94 -40.00 23.12 0.25
CA PRO A 94 -39.98 21.70 -0.14
C PRO A 94 -39.29 21.42 -1.49
N GLY A 95 -39.44 22.35 -2.45
CA GLY A 95 -38.84 22.21 -3.80
C GLY A 95 -37.33 22.25 -3.85
N HIS A 96 -36.65 22.79 -2.81
CA HIS A 96 -35.20 22.85 -2.76
C HIS A 96 -34.54 21.57 -2.29
N LYS A 97 -35.29 20.64 -1.66
CA LYS A 97 -34.74 19.41 -1.08
C LYS A 97 -34.01 18.54 -2.10
N LEU A 98 -34.68 18.21 -3.19
CA LEU A 98 -34.08 17.36 -4.23
C LEU A 98 -32.87 18.04 -4.89
N ARG A 99 -32.99 19.35 -5.17
CA ARG A 99 -31.92 20.15 -5.76
C ARG A 99 -30.69 20.20 -4.84
N ALA A 100 -30.91 20.33 -3.53
CA ALA A 100 -29.81 20.34 -2.55
C ALA A 100 -29.05 19.02 -2.54
N LEU A 101 -29.74 17.87 -2.52
CA LEU A 101 -29.12 16.56 -2.59
C LEU A 101 -28.35 16.36 -3.90
N GLN A 102 -28.94 16.81 -5.05
CA GLN A 102 -28.26 16.77 -6.36
C GLN A 102 -27.00 17.67 -6.40
N ALA A 103 -27.02 18.78 -5.63
CA ALA A 103 -25.87 19.69 -5.50
C ALA A 103 -24.80 19.20 -4.50
N GLY A 104 -24.97 18.01 -3.90
CA GLY A 104 -23.97 17.39 -3.05
C GLY A 104 -24.27 17.42 -1.54
N ALA A 105 -25.36 18.06 -1.09
CA ALA A 105 -25.79 17.96 0.30
C ALA A 105 -26.05 16.49 0.66
N LYS A 106 -25.67 16.10 1.87
CA LYS A 106 -25.86 14.71 2.32
C LYS A 106 -27.20 14.49 2.98
N ASP A 107 -27.81 15.56 3.48
CA ASP A 107 -29.17 15.54 4.03
C ASP A 107 -29.76 16.94 4.04
N PHE A 108 -31.05 17.06 4.42
CA PHE A 108 -31.71 18.32 4.61
C PHE A 108 -32.63 18.31 5.85
N ILE A 109 -32.85 19.49 6.43
CA ILE A 109 -33.76 19.71 7.54
C ILE A 109 -34.74 20.82 7.17
N SER A 110 -36.05 20.59 7.42
CA SER A 110 -37.09 21.56 7.13
C SER A 110 -37.22 22.59 8.26
N LYS A 111 -37.34 23.85 7.89
CA LYS A 111 -37.76 24.91 8.84
C LYS A 111 -39.31 24.93 8.91
N PRO A 112 -39.94 25.06 10.10
CA PRO A 112 -39.33 25.18 11.43
C PRO A 112 -38.68 23.86 11.91
N PHE A 113 -37.62 23.99 12.70
CA PHE A 113 -36.81 22.82 13.13
C PHE A 113 -37.54 21.94 14.14
N ASP A 114 -37.58 20.64 13.90
CA ASP A 114 -37.75 19.63 14.94
C ASP A 114 -36.38 19.29 15.52
N LEU A 115 -36.18 19.66 16.79
CA LEU A 115 -34.88 19.51 17.46
C LEU A 115 -34.44 18.03 17.60
N ALA A 116 -35.39 17.10 17.72
CA ALA A 116 -35.10 15.67 17.76
C ALA A 116 -34.61 15.16 16.38
N GLU A 117 -35.27 15.65 15.31
CA GLU A 117 -34.83 15.36 13.94
C GLU A 117 -33.41 15.90 13.68
N VAL A 118 -33.17 17.16 14.02
CA VAL A 118 -31.85 17.81 13.85
C VAL A 118 -30.76 16.99 14.52
N ARG A 119 -30.96 16.62 15.80
CA ARG A 119 -30.00 15.84 16.58
C ARG A 119 -29.71 14.48 15.93
N THR A 120 -30.75 13.78 15.52
CA THR A 120 -30.60 12.43 14.91
C THR A 120 -29.82 12.48 13.59
N ARG A 121 -30.15 13.47 12.72
CA ARG A 121 -29.46 13.63 11.42
C ARG A 121 -28.01 14.00 11.57
N ILE A 122 -27.70 14.93 12.50
CA ILE A 122 -26.32 15.31 12.83
C ILE A 122 -25.56 14.09 13.32
N HIS A 123 -26.09 13.33 14.26
CA HIS A 123 -25.44 12.15 14.81
C HIS A 123 -25.11 11.13 13.72
N ASN A 124 -26.09 10.79 12.87
CA ASN A 124 -25.90 9.81 11.80
C ASN A 124 -24.83 10.23 10.79
N LEU A 125 -24.82 11.50 10.38
CA LEU A 125 -23.85 11.98 9.42
C LEU A 125 -22.44 12.16 10.02
N LEU A 126 -22.35 12.52 11.30
CA LEU A 126 -21.06 12.52 12.00
C LEU A 126 -20.49 11.11 12.16
N GLU A 127 -21.34 10.10 12.42
CA GLU A 127 -20.87 8.70 12.47
C GLU A 127 -20.22 8.31 11.16
N VAL A 128 -20.87 8.57 10.03
CA VAL A 128 -20.32 8.29 8.70
C VAL A 128 -19.01 9.08 8.47
N ARG A 129 -19.00 10.38 8.82
CA ARG A 129 -17.80 11.23 8.66
C ARG A 129 -16.61 10.73 9.46
N LEU A 130 -16.82 10.40 10.73
CA LEU A 130 -15.74 9.91 11.60
C LEU A 130 -15.22 8.55 11.18
N LEU A 131 -16.10 7.67 10.66
CA LEU A 131 -15.68 6.40 10.07
C LEU A 131 -14.84 6.60 8.80
N HIS A 132 -15.22 7.53 7.92
CA HIS A 132 -14.41 7.90 6.76
C HIS A 132 -13.03 8.42 7.18
N LYS A 133 -12.95 9.34 8.15
CA LYS A 133 -11.66 9.83 8.68
C LYS A 133 -10.78 8.70 9.16
N LYS A 134 -11.32 7.77 9.94
CA LYS A 134 -10.56 6.61 10.44
C LYS A 134 -10.09 5.70 9.32
N LEU A 135 -10.92 5.50 8.30
CA LEU A 135 -10.56 4.69 7.14
C LEU A 135 -9.40 5.33 6.36
N ASP A 136 -9.47 6.64 6.11
CA ASP A 136 -8.43 7.38 5.40
C ASP A 136 -7.11 7.37 6.18
N GLU A 137 -7.17 7.57 7.50
CA GLU A 137 -6.00 7.51 8.37
C GLU A 137 -5.37 6.11 8.40
N HIS A 138 -6.22 5.07 8.47
CA HIS A 138 -5.77 3.68 8.43
C HIS A 138 -5.12 3.31 7.10
N ASN A 139 -5.71 3.72 5.98
CA ASN A 139 -5.17 3.51 4.64
C ASN A 139 -3.80 4.19 4.50
N ARG A 140 -3.68 5.44 4.96
CA ARG A 140 -2.41 6.17 4.94
C ARG A 140 -1.32 5.47 5.75
N LEU A 141 -1.66 4.95 6.93
CA LEU A 141 -0.72 4.18 7.77
C LEU A 141 -0.31 2.87 7.10
N LEU A 142 -1.25 2.17 6.47
CA LEU A 142 -0.96 0.93 5.72
C LEU A 142 -0.03 1.21 4.54
N GLU A 143 -0.29 2.25 3.75
CA GLU A 143 0.56 2.64 2.63
C GLU A 143 1.99 2.95 3.09
N GLN A 144 2.13 3.71 4.18
CA GLN A 144 3.43 4.00 4.77
C GLN A 144 4.14 2.70 5.22
N THR A 145 3.44 1.83 5.93
CA THR A 145 3.99 0.54 6.40
C THR A 145 4.44 -0.34 5.24
N VAL A 146 3.66 -0.40 4.15
CA VAL A 146 4.02 -1.16 2.94
C VAL A 146 5.29 -0.59 2.30
N GLN A 147 5.40 0.74 2.20
CA GLN A 147 6.60 1.39 1.65
C GLN A 147 7.84 1.08 2.50
N GLU A 148 7.75 1.19 3.83
CA GLU A 148 8.85 0.90 4.75
C GLU A 148 9.28 -0.58 4.64
N ARG A 149 8.34 -1.52 4.68
CA ARG A 149 8.64 -2.96 4.55
C ARG A 149 9.23 -3.32 3.19
N THR A 150 8.75 -2.68 2.13
CA THR A 150 9.30 -2.91 0.78
C THR A 150 10.73 -2.41 0.68
N ALA A 151 11.04 -1.26 1.29
CA ALA A 151 12.41 -0.72 1.33
C ALA A 151 13.35 -1.60 2.15
N GLU A 152 12.92 -2.06 3.34
CA GLU A 152 13.68 -3.00 4.19
C GLU A 152 13.97 -4.31 3.46
N LEU A 153 12.96 -4.88 2.78
CA LEU A 153 13.13 -6.12 2.01
C LEU A 153 14.16 -5.95 0.88
N ARG A 154 14.04 -4.89 0.10
CA ARG A 154 15.00 -4.57 -0.98
C ARG A 154 16.43 -4.41 -0.46
N GLN A 155 16.58 -3.72 0.68
CA GLN A 155 17.88 -3.56 1.30
C GLN A 155 18.46 -4.90 1.80
N SER A 156 17.61 -5.75 2.40
CA SER A 156 17.99 -7.08 2.84
C SER A 156 18.42 -7.97 1.67
N GLU A 157 17.61 -7.99 0.59
CA GLU A 157 17.93 -8.72 -0.64
C GLU A 157 19.26 -8.26 -1.27
N ALA A 158 19.47 -6.94 -1.36
CA ALA A 158 20.71 -6.39 -1.87
C ALA A 158 21.92 -6.79 -1.01
N ARG A 159 21.75 -6.80 0.31
CA ARG A 159 22.79 -7.25 1.24
C ARG A 159 23.11 -8.73 1.06
N TYR A 160 22.08 -9.58 1.01
CA TYR A 160 22.28 -11.02 0.79
C TYR A 160 22.93 -11.30 -0.56
N ARG A 161 22.50 -10.61 -1.61
CA ARG A 161 23.11 -10.72 -2.95
C ARG A 161 24.59 -10.34 -2.91
N GLY A 162 24.93 -9.18 -2.32
CA GLY A 162 26.32 -8.74 -2.20
C GLY A 162 27.19 -9.70 -1.36
N LEU A 163 26.66 -10.28 -0.29
CA LEU A 163 27.37 -11.30 0.50
C LEU A 163 27.61 -12.58 -0.31
N THR A 164 26.62 -13.02 -1.09
CA THR A 164 26.75 -14.20 -1.96
C THR A 164 27.81 -13.96 -3.04
N GLU A 165 27.82 -12.78 -3.66
CA GLU A 165 28.80 -12.39 -4.68
C GLU A 165 30.24 -12.28 -4.11
N LEU A 166 30.37 -11.88 -2.84
CA LEU A 166 31.66 -11.82 -2.16
C LEU A 166 32.19 -13.20 -1.66
N ALA A 167 31.26 -14.09 -1.34
CA ALA A 167 31.58 -15.41 -0.76
C ALA A 167 31.73 -16.51 -1.79
N SER A 168 31.27 -16.28 -3.03
CA SER A 168 31.30 -17.27 -4.11
C SER A 168 31.54 -16.59 -5.45
N ASP A 169 32.22 -17.28 -6.35
CA ASP A 169 32.45 -16.80 -7.70
C ASP A 169 31.13 -16.83 -8.52
N TRP A 170 30.20 -17.69 -8.14
CA TRP A 170 28.90 -17.81 -8.80
C TRP A 170 27.85 -18.48 -7.90
N TYR A 171 26.56 -18.18 -8.22
CA TYR A 171 25.35 -18.70 -7.57
C TYR A 171 24.40 -19.22 -8.63
N TRP A 172 23.67 -20.30 -8.32
CA TRP A 172 22.69 -20.88 -9.21
C TRP A 172 21.48 -21.42 -8.46
N GLU A 173 20.32 -21.38 -9.15
CA GLU A 173 19.08 -22.03 -8.73
C GLU A 173 18.51 -22.86 -9.89
N GLN A 174 17.92 -23.99 -9.54
CA GLN A 174 17.17 -24.85 -10.47
C GLN A 174 15.78 -25.11 -9.92
N ASN A 175 14.80 -25.26 -10.84
CA ASN A 175 13.49 -25.79 -10.50
C ASN A 175 13.55 -27.31 -10.25
N VAL A 176 12.39 -27.92 -9.89
CA VAL A 176 12.30 -29.39 -9.72
C VAL A 176 12.60 -30.19 -10.98
N GLY A 177 12.49 -29.58 -12.15
CA GLY A 177 12.82 -30.20 -13.46
C GLY A 177 14.30 -30.16 -13.81
N GLY A 178 15.11 -29.42 -13.03
CA GLY A 178 16.54 -29.23 -13.28
C GLY A 178 16.85 -28.03 -14.19
N ASP A 179 15.84 -27.25 -14.60
CA ASP A 179 16.05 -26.03 -15.35
C ASP A 179 16.55 -24.92 -14.43
N PHE A 180 17.56 -24.19 -14.85
CA PHE A 180 18.06 -23.06 -14.08
C PHE A 180 17.08 -21.90 -14.09
N THR A 181 16.71 -21.44 -12.92
CA THR A 181 15.77 -20.31 -12.72
C THR A 181 16.49 -19.02 -12.37
N GLN A 182 17.67 -19.14 -11.76
CA GLN A 182 18.51 -18.00 -11.41
C GLN A 182 19.98 -18.37 -11.51
N VAL A 183 20.78 -17.44 -12.04
CA VAL A 183 22.24 -17.57 -12.13
C VAL A 183 22.86 -16.19 -11.90
N SER A 184 23.92 -16.12 -11.08
CA SER A 184 24.72 -14.90 -10.88
C SER A 184 26.23 -15.21 -10.99
N GLY A 185 27.00 -14.18 -11.32
CA GLY A 185 28.46 -14.34 -11.52
C GLY A 185 28.86 -14.81 -12.92
N PRO A 186 30.13 -15.08 -13.15
CA PRO A 186 30.69 -15.41 -14.47
C PRO A 186 30.41 -16.85 -14.90
N VAL A 187 29.18 -17.31 -14.75
CA VAL A 187 28.76 -18.69 -15.05
C VAL A 187 29.10 -19.09 -16.51
N GLN A 188 29.00 -18.16 -17.46
CA GLN A 188 29.33 -18.39 -18.85
C GLN A 188 30.81 -18.73 -19.07
N GLU A 189 31.68 -18.00 -18.36
CA GLU A 189 33.13 -18.19 -18.47
C GLU A 189 33.58 -19.43 -17.69
N MET A 190 32.98 -19.65 -16.51
CA MET A 190 33.36 -20.72 -15.60
C MET A 190 32.80 -22.09 -16.00
N LEU A 191 31.54 -22.16 -16.44
CA LEU A 191 30.90 -23.43 -16.79
C LEU A 191 30.91 -23.70 -18.31
N GLY A 192 31.32 -22.74 -19.14
CA GLY A 192 31.27 -22.85 -20.58
C GLY A 192 29.85 -22.90 -21.16
N ILE A 193 28.84 -22.54 -20.38
CA ILE A 193 27.43 -22.57 -20.75
C ILE A 193 27.01 -21.15 -21.15
N ARG A 194 26.55 -20.97 -22.40
CA ARG A 194 25.95 -19.68 -22.81
C ARG A 194 24.59 -19.51 -22.12
N VAL A 195 24.33 -18.34 -21.53
CA VAL A 195 23.03 -18.00 -20.90
C VAL A 195 21.86 -18.12 -21.87
N THR A 196 22.09 -18.03 -23.18
CA THR A 196 21.09 -18.25 -24.21
C THR A 196 20.57 -19.70 -24.30
N ALA A 197 21.32 -20.67 -23.74
CA ALA A 197 20.85 -22.06 -23.66
C ALA A 197 19.80 -22.27 -22.54
N PHE A 198 19.65 -21.30 -21.62
CA PHE A 198 18.66 -21.36 -20.54
C PHE A 198 17.25 -20.96 -20.97
N LEU A 199 17.09 -20.30 -22.11
CA LEU A 199 15.78 -19.78 -22.60
C LEU A 199 15.22 -20.53 -23.81
N SER A 200 15.90 -21.55 -24.34
CA SER A 200 15.40 -22.31 -25.45
C SER A 200 15.73 -23.80 -25.29
N GLN A 201 14.71 -24.58 -25.12
CA GLN A 201 14.74 -26.02 -25.41
C GLN A 201 15.15 -26.25 -26.87
N SER A 202 16.43 -26.33 -27.17
CA SER A 202 16.91 -26.92 -28.44
C SER A 202 18.42 -26.92 -28.47
N GLY A 203 18.98 -28.13 -28.55
CA GLY A 203 20.33 -28.37 -29.01
C GLY A 203 21.38 -28.39 -27.91
N GLY A 204 21.73 -29.59 -27.48
CA GLY A 204 22.92 -29.82 -26.68
C GLY A 204 24.15 -29.38 -27.45
N ASP A 205 24.66 -28.20 -27.18
CA ASP A 205 26.07 -27.94 -27.35
C ASP A 205 26.74 -28.76 -26.24
N GLU A 206 27.49 -29.79 -26.67
CA GLU A 206 28.32 -30.59 -25.76
C GLU A 206 29.12 -29.67 -24.85
N ILE A 207 28.86 -29.75 -23.53
CA ILE A 207 29.65 -29.09 -22.51
C ILE A 207 30.99 -29.81 -22.51
N THR A 208 31.88 -29.39 -23.42
CA THR A 208 33.18 -30.03 -23.61
C THR A 208 34.11 -29.66 -22.43
N GLY A 209 34.79 -30.67 -21.94
CA GLY A 209 35.87 -30.52 -20.95
C GLY A 209 35.48 -30.80 -19.49
N TRP A 210 34.24 -30.93 -19.14
CA TRP A 210 33.83 -31.29 -17.79
C TRP A 210 34.13 -32.74 -17.43
N ASN A 211 34.51 -33.02 -16.18
CA ASN A 211 34.67 -34.36 -15.66
C ASN A 211 33.31 -35.04 -15.53
N GLU A 212 33.01 -35.93 -16.48
CA GLU A 212 31.69 -36.60 -16.61
C GLU A 212 31.35 -37.44 -15.37
N LYS A 213 32.35 -38.07 -14.73
CA LYS A 213 32.10 -38.86 -13.51
C LYS A 213 31.65 -37.95 -12.32
N GLU A 214 32.33 -36.81 -12.15
CA GLU A 214 31.97 -35.85 -11.13
C GLU A 214 30.61 -35.23 -11.40
N ARG A 215 30.29 -34.94 -12.68
CA ARG A 215 29.00 -34.43 -13.12
C ARG A 215 27.85 -35.40 -12.79
N GLN A 216 28.03 -36.68 -13.07
CA GLN A 216 27.00 -37.71 -12.78
C GLN A 216 26.74 -37.86 -11.29
N VAL A 217 27.80 -37.81 -10.46
CA VAL A 217 27.67 -37.83 -8.99
C VAL A 217 26.94 -36.61 -8.49
N LEU A 218 27.27 -35.41 -9.00
CA LEU A 218 26.60 -34.15 -8.64
C LEU A 218 25.12 -34.18 -9.02
N GLN A 219 24.80 -34.58 -10.24
CA GLN A 219 23.41 -34.72 -10.70
C GLN A 219 22.64 -35.75 -9.88
N GLY A 220 23.25 -36.87 -9.50
CA GLY A 220 22.63 -37.85 -8.60
C GLY A 220 22.28 -37.25 -7.24
N ARG A 221 23.19 -36.49 -6.62
CA ARG A 221 22.90 -35.80 -5.34
C ARG A 221 21.77 -34.78 -5.45
N ILE A 222 21.72 -34.01 -6.52
CA ILE A 222 20.64 -33.06 -6.79
C ILE A 222 19.30 -33.80 -7.00
N ALA A 223 19.29 -34.89 -7.78
CA ALA A 223 18.12 -35.72 -8.01
C ALA A 223 17.58 -36.38 -6.74
N ASP A 224 18.48 -36.83 -5.87
CA ASP A 224 18.17 -37.41 -4.56
C ASP A 224 17.82 -36.36 -3.51
N ARG A 225 17.89 -35.08 -3.87
CA ARG A 225 17.61 -33.92 -2.98
C ARG A 225 18.50 -33.88 -1.73
N LEU A 226 19.74 -34.34 -1.87
CA LEU A 226 20.70 -34.38 -0.78
C LEU A 226 21.57 -33.10 -0.79
N PRO A 227 21.72 -32.43 0.36
CA PRO A 227 22.67 -31.32 0.43
C PRO A 227 24.11 -31.82 0.27
N PHE A 228 24.96 -30.98 -0.29
CA PHE A 228 26.38 -31.26 -0.39
C PHE A 228 27.21 -30.00 -0.16
N GLN A 229 28.40 -30.15 0.40
CA GLN A 229 29.35 -29.07 0.66
C GLN A 229 30.71 -29.41 0.04
N ASP A 230 31.37 -28.38 -0.49
CA ASP A 230 32.72 -28.44 -1.04
C ASP A 230 32.94 -29.61 -2.02
N PHE A 231 31.92 -29.94 -2.80
CA PHE A 231 32.05 -31.01 -3.80
C PHE A 231 33.07 -30.60 -4.86
N PRO A 232 34.15 -31.40 -5.05
CA PRO A 232 35.14 -31.09 -6.06
C PRO A 232 34.57 -31.32 -7.46
N PHE A 233 34.76 -30.35 -8.33
CA PHE A 233 34.31 -30.39 -9.70
C PHE A 233 35.39 -29.83 -10.61
N SER A 234 35.71 -30.52 -11.68
CA SER A 234 36.86 -30.19 -12.53
C SER A 234 36.50 -30.05 -14.00
N ARG A 235 37.26 -29.21 -14.70
CA ARG A 235 37.16 -28.97 -16.12
C ARG A 235 38.54 -28.96 -16.77
N THR A 236 38.65 -29.54 -17.96
CA THR A 236 39.84 -29.41 -18.81
C THR A 236 39.52 -28.43 -19.95
N ASN A 237 40.24 -27.33 -20.00
CA ASN A 237 40.12 -26.31 -21.02
C ASN A 237 40.67 -26.78 -22.37
N ALA A 238 40.33 -26.05 -23.47
CA ALA A 238 40.77 -26.37 -24.82
C ALA A 238 42.34 -26.32 -24.98
N ASP A 239 43.03 -25.59 -24.13
CA ASP A 239 44.48 -25.51 -24.06
C ASP A 239 45.14 -26.65 -23.24
N GLY A 240 44.34 -27.57 -22.68
CA GLY A 240 44.77 -28.64 -21.82
C GLY A 240 44.99 -28.27 -20.34
N SER A 241 44.77 -27.03 -19.95
CA SER A 241 44.79 -26.61 -18.56
C SER A 241 43.62 -27.18 -17.79
N GLN A 242 43.80 -27.49 -16.50
CA GLN A 242 42.73 -27.94 -15.62
C GLN A 242 42.31 -26.82 -14.70
N GLN A 243 40.98 -26.60 -14.63
CA GLN A 243 40.33 -25.75 -13.64
C GLN A 243 39.66 -26.63 -12.59
N HIS A 244 39.77 -26.25 -11.34
CA HIS A 244 39.17 -26.94 -10.21
C HIS A 244 38.18 -26.01 -9.52
N PHE A 245 37.03 -26.54 -9.21
CA PHE A 245 35.95 -25.81 -8.54
C PHE A 245 35.51 -26.53 -7.28
N ARG A 246 35.00 -25.77 -6.31
CA ARG A 246 34.22 -26.30 -5.19
C ARG A 246 32.77 -25.86 -5.33
N VAL A 247 31.90 -26.80 -5.27
CA VAL A 247 30.43 -26.55 -5.44
C VAL A 247 29.71 -27.02 -4.19
N SER A 248 28.87 -26.18 -3.66
CA SER A 248 27.98 -26.50 -2.53
C SER A 248 26.54 -26.24 -2.91
N GLY A 249 25.63 -27.06 -2.41
CA GLY A 249 24.21 -26.91 -2.77
C GLY A 249 23.27 -27.59 -1.79
N GLU A 250 22.04 -27.11 -1.78
CA GLU A 250 20.96 -27.61 -0.93
C GLU A 250 19.59 -27.55 -1.61
N PRO A 251 18.66 -28.43 -1.23
CA PRO A 251 17.29 -28.35 -1.73
C PRO A 251 16.55 -27.13 -1.17
N MET A 252 15.77 -26.47 -2.03
CA MET A 252 14.85 -25.41 -1.63
C MET A 252 13.51 -26.03 -1.24
N LEU A 253 12.98 -25.66 -0.07
CA LEU A 253 11.72 -26.17 0.44
C LEU A 253 10.69 -25.04 0.54
N ASP A 254 9.43 -25.33 0.22
CA ASP A 254 8.32 -24.43 0.49
C ASP A 254 7.91 -24.46 1.97
N ALA A 255 6.94 -23.62 2.36
CA ALA A 255 6.43 -23.56 3.75
C ALA A 255 5.81 -24.89 4.23
N SER A 256 5.48 -25.84 3.33
CA SER A 256 4.96 -27.16 3.65
C SER A 256 6.04 -28.24 3.68
N GLY A 257 7.31 -27.87 3.49
CA GLY A 257 8.45 -28.80 3.45
C GLY A 257 8.60 -29.57 2.14
N ARG A 258 7.89 -29.21 1.07
CA ARG A 258 8.07 -29.83 -0.26
C ARG A 258 9.24 -29.18 -0.96
N CYS A 259 10.05 -29.99 -1.63
CA CYS A 259 11.12 -29.48 -2.49
C CYS A 259 10.54 -28.77 -3.71
N ILE A 260 10.91 -27.51 -3.88
CA ILE A 260 10.51 -26.64 -5.00
C ILE A 260 11.66 -26.39 -5.97
N GLY A 261 12.86 -26.88 -5.65
CA GLY A 261 14.02 -26.70 -6.48
C GLY A 261 15.30 -26.99 -5.72
N TYR A 262 16.41 -26.55 -6.28
CA TYR A 262 17.74 -26.73 -5.72
C TYR A 262 18.52 -25.44 -5.93
N ARG A 263 19.36 -25.08 -4.98
CA ARG A 263 20.25 -23.91 -5.08
C ARG A 263 21.68 -24.26 -4.67
N GLY A 264 22.63 -23.54 -5.22
CA GLY A 264 24.01 -23.75 -4.89
C GLY A 264 24.88 -22.55 -5.18
N ILE A 265 26.11 -22.67 -4.67
CA ILE A 265 27.21 -21.74 -4.91
C ILE A 265 28.41 -22.53 -5.44
N GLY A 266 29.25 -21.85 -6.18
CA GLY A 266 30.53 -22.42 -6.62
C GLY A 266 31.63 -21.37 -6.59
N ALA A 267 32.84 -21.84 -6.39
CA ALA A 267 34.05 -21.03 -6.43
C ALA A 267 35.17 -21.77 -7.16
N GLU A 268 35.98 -21.03 -7.90
CA GLU A 268 37.21 -21.57 -8.48
C GLU A 268 38.28 -21.72 -7.42
N VAL A 269 38.91 -22.90 -7.38
CA VAL A 269 40.02 -23.15 -6.47
C VAL A 269 41.31 -22.84 -7.19
N SER A 270 41.89 -21.68 -6.88
CA SER A 270 43.25 -21.35 -7.35
C SER A 270 44.21 -22.36 -6.81
N THR A 271 44.81 -23.21 -7.66
CA THR A 271 45.98 -23.99 -7.29
C THR A 271 47.15 -23.04 -7.14
N SER A 272 47.42 -22.61 -5.91
CA SER A 272 48.69 -21.94 -5.59
C SER A 272 49.83 -22.89 -5.98
N ARG A 273 50.70 -22.44 -6.85
CA ARG A 273 51.98 -23.09 -7.16
C ARG A 273 52.91 -23.03 -5.98
#